data_7c32e56f35f00cec64a8c7a518237e83
#
_entry.id   7c32e56f35f00cec64a8c7a518237e83
#
_cell.length_a   1.000
_cell.length_b   1.000
_cell.length_c   1.000
_cell.angle_alpha   90.00
_cell.angle_beta   90.00
_cell.angle_gamma   90.00
#
_symmetry.space_group_name_H-M   'P 1'
#
loop_
_entity.id
_entity.type
_entity.pdbx_description
1 polymer ?
#
loop_
_entity_poly.entity_id
_entity_poly.type
_entity_poly.pdbx_seq_one_letter_code
_entity_poly.pdbx_strand_id
1 'polypeptide(L)'
;MLILRDIKQKHRIRNTEQLARTCDFLLDNIGNIVSLRSITAGLCAAGLKMSEKTLANYVEYLCSAFLLYRVRRFDIAGKKYLSSGDKYYLVDHSFRYAKLGTKKLDFGHVYENMVAIELIRRGFEIYVGALYKKEIDFVAVRRDEKVYIQVSDDISSETTFEREISPLLKIRDAYPKTIIARTRHETTDWEGVKVIDIARWLMGLEDWL
;
A
#
# COMPACT_ATOMS: atom_id res chain seq x y z
N MET A 1 -9.34 -14.63 15.29
CA MET A 1 -8.50 -14.87 14.10
C MET A 1 -7.34 -15.78 14.50
N LEU A 2 -7.12 -16.90 13.80
CA LEU A 2 -6.10 -17.92 14.10
C LEU A 2 -4.68 -17.31 14.14
N ILE A 3 -4.34 -16.48 13.16
CA ILE A 3 -3.03 -15.82 13.06
C ILE A 3 -2.66 -15.06 14.35
N LEU A 4 -3.58 -14.31 14.95
CA LEU A 4 -3.28 -13.60 16.20
C LEU A 4 -3.02 -14.55 17.37
N ARG A 5 -3.71 -15.71 17.41
CA ARG A 5 -3.46 -16.76 18.41
C ARG A 5 -2.05 -17.32 18.26
N ASP A 6 -1.65 -17.62 17.04
CA ASP A 6 -0.34 -18.20 16.74
C ASP A 6 0.81 -17.21 17.03
N ILE A 7 0.63 -15.93 16.66
CA ILE A 7 1.56 -14.84 17.05
C ILE A 7 1.67 -14.74 18.58
N LYS A 8 0.53 -14.76 19.28
CA LYS A 8 0.50 -14.72 20.75
C LYS A 8 1.31 -15.85 21.37
N GLN A 9 1.12 -17.07 20.90
CA GLN A 9 1.81 -18.25 21.41
C GLN A 9 3.32 -18.18 21.12
N LYS A 10 3.69 -17.91 19.85
CA LYS A 10 5.08 -17.84 19.37
C LYS A 10 5.89 -16.78 20.14
N HIS A 11 5.33 -15.60 20.37
CA HIS A 11 6.02 -14.48 21.00
C HIS A 11 5.68 -14.28 22.49
N ARG A 12 4.92 -15.22 23.10
CA ARG A 12 4.52 -15.20 24.52
C ARG A 12 3.91 -13.85 24.95
N ILE A 13 3.04 -13.31 24.10
CA ILE A 13 2.42 -11.99 24.31
C ILE A 13 1.44 -12.07 25.49
N ARG A 14 1.67 -11.24 26.51
CA ARG A 14 0.80 -11.16 27.69
C ARG A 14 -0.45 -10.31 27.43
N ASN A 15 -0.29 -9.16 26.80
CA ASN A 15 -1.39 -8.26 26.49
C ASN A 15 -1.93 -8.50 25.09
N THR A 16 -2.90 -9.39 24.99
CA THR A 16 -3.54 -9.76 23.71
C THR A 16 -4.44 -8.67 23.16
N GLU A 17 -4.99 -7.80 24.00
CA GLU A 17 -5.82 -6.69 23.58
C GLU A 17 -4.99 -5.67 22.80
N GLN A 18 -3.80 -5.32 23.27
CA GLN A 18 -2.91 -4.41 22.57
C GLN A 18 -2.54 -4.93 21.18
N LEU A 19 -2.23 -6.24 21.04
CA LEU A 19 -1.95 -6.85 19.74
C LEU A 19 -3.19 -6.78 18.81
N ALA A 20 -4.37 -7.14 19.34
CA ALA A 20 -5.61 -7.13 18.56
C ALA A 20 -5.96 -5.71 18.07
N ARG A 21 -5.89 -4.71 18.97
CA ARG A 21 -6.14 -3.30 18.63
C ARG A 21 -5.13 -2.74 17.63
N THR A 22 -3.86 -3.14 17.75
CA THR A 22 -2.83 -2.79 16.74
C THR A 22 -3.18 -3.36 15.38
N CYS A 23 -3.58 -4.63 15.34
CA CYS A 23 -4.03 -5.27 14.11
C CYS A 23 -5.24 -4.54 13.52
N ASP A 24 -6.27 -4.27 14.32
CA ASP A 24 -7.49 -3.58 13.87
C ASP A 24 -7.18 -2.18 13.30
N PHE A 25 -6.31 -1.43 13.98
CA PHE A 25 -5.87 -0.12 13.50
C PHE A 25 -5.17 -0.21 12.13
N LEU A 26 -4.26 -1.16 11.95
CA LEU A 26 -3.57 -1.34 10.68
C LEU A 26 -4.51 -1.80 9.56
N LEU A 27 -5.46 -2.70 9.87
CA LEU A 27 -6.49 -3.13 8.92
C LEU A 27 -7.38 -1.98 8.45
N ASP A 28 -7.69 -1.03 9.33
CA ASP A 28 -8.51 0.15 8.99
C ASP A 28 -7.73 1.24 8.23
N ASN A 29 -6.38 1.18 8.31
CA ASN A 29 -5.49 2.15 7.70
C ASN A 29 -4.65 1.57 6.53
N ILE A 30 -5.12 0.49 5.90
CA ILE A 30 -4.47 -0.07 4.72
C ILE A 30 -4.37 0.98 3.61
N GLY A 31 -3.17 1.07 2.99
CA GLY A 31 -2.88 2.06 1.95
C GLY A 31 -2.63 3.49 2.47
N ASN A 32 -2.88 3.78 3.73
CA ASN A 32 -2.55 5.08 4.31
C ASN A 32 -1.11 5.13 4.81
N ILE A 33 -0.45 6.28 4.65
CA ILE A 33 0.86 6.52 5.28
C ILE A 33 0.67 6.65 6.79
N VAL A 34 1.30 5.76 7.54
CA VAL A 34 1.30 5.78 8.99
C VAL A 34 2.72 5.70 9.56
N SER A 35 2.94 6.31 10.73
CA SER A 35 4.17 6.19 11.49
C SER A 35 3.88 5.51 12.83
N LEU A 36 4.91 4.90 13.45
CA LEU A 36 4.74 4.32 14.79
C LEU A 36 4.19 5.37 15.78
N ARG A 37 4.66 6.61 15.68
CA ARG A 37 4.18 7.72 16.52
C ARG A 37 2.69 8.03 16.27
N SER A 38 2.25 8.09 15.00
CA SER A 38 0.84 8.36 14.70
C SER A 38 -0.07 7.21 15.13
N ILE A 39 0.37 5.96 14.95
CA ILE A 39 -0.36 4.77 15.41
C ILE A 39 -0.48 4.78 16.96
N THR A 40 0.65 5.02 17.66
CA THR A 40 0.66 5.09 19.13
C THR A 40 -0.29 6.19 19.62
N ALA A 41 -0.26 7.37 19.01
CA ALA A 41 -1.15 8.49 19.37
C ALA A 41 -2.63 8.11 19.15
N GLY A 42 -2.97 7.49 18.02
CA GLY A 42 -4.33 7.04 17.74
C GLY A 42 -4.84 6.00 18.74
N LEU A 43 -4.01 5.00 19.05
CA LEU A 43 -4.36 3.97 20.06
C LEU A 43 -4.47 4.55 21.46
N CYS A 44 -3.59 5.48 21.84
CA CYS A 44 -3.68 6.17 23.13
C CYS A 44 -4.95 7.03 23.25
N ALA A 45 -5.34 7.72 22.19
CA ALA A 45 -6.61 8.47 22.13
C ALA A 45 -7.83 7.56 22.30
N ALA A 46 -7.74 6.31 21.82
CA ALA A 46 -8.74 5.26 22.04
C ALA A 46 -8.63 4.56 23.41
N GLY A 47 -7.83 5.10 24.35
CA GLY A 47 -7.69 4.59 25.72
C GLY A 47 -6.67 3.45 25.89
N LEU A 48 -5.95 3.09 24.86
CA LEU A 48 -4.97 1.99 24.89
C LEU A 48 -3.54 2.51 25.05
N LYS A 49 -3.04 2.55 26.26
CA LYS A 49 -1.66 2.99 26.54
C LYS A 49 -0.66 1.90 26.11
N MET A 50 0.26 2.26 25.23
CA MET A 50 1.32 1.38 24.74
C MET A 50 2.57 2.20 24.38
N SER A 51 3.77 1.62 24.55
CA SER A 51 5.00 2.26 24.10
C SER A 51 5.20 2.05 22.60
N GLU A 52 5.90 2.98 21.93
CA GLU A 52 6.27 2.82 20.50
C GLU A 52 7.10 1.55 20.26
N LYS A 53 7.95 1.15 21.23
CA LYS A 53 8.73 -0.09 21.15
C LYS A 53 7.84 -1.33 21.13
N THR A 54 6.80 -1.36 21.98
CA THR A 54 5.85 -2.48 22.01
C THR A 54 5.06 -2.54 20.70
N LEU A 55 4.60 -1.38 20.22
CA LEU A 55 3.92 -1.26 18.94
C LEU A 55 4.80 -1.76 17.81
N ALA A 56 6.07 -1.33 17.73
CA ALA A 56 7.01 -1.75 16.70
C ALA A 56 7.15 -3.28 16.67
N ASN A 57 7.25 -3.92 17.85
CA ASN A 57 7.31 -5.38 17.91
C ASN A 57 6.01 -6.04 17.39
N TYR A 58 4.84 -5.50 17.73
CA TYR A 58 3.58 -6.06 17.24
C TYR A 58 3.43 -5.91 15.73
N VAL A 59 3.81 -4.76 15.17
CA VAL A 59 3.85 -4.55 13.71
C VAL A 59 4.79 -5.57 13.05
N GLU A 60 5.98 -5.76 13.61
CA GLU A 60 6.94 -6.74 13.10
C GLU A 60 6.40 -8.17 13.16
N TYR A 61 5.70 -8.55 14.23
CA TYR A 61 5.09 -9.87 14.34
C TYR A 61 3.98 -10.09 13.31
N LEU A 62 3.17 -9.07 13.03
CA LEU A 62 2.13 -9.12 12.00
C LEU A 62 2.73 -9.25 10.60
N CYS A 63 3.83 -8.54 10.32
CA CYS A 63 4.57 -8.65 9.06
C CYS A 63 5.27 -10.02 8.94
N SER A 64 5.94 -10.51 9.99
CA SER A 64 6.62 -11.81 10.00
C SER A 64 5.65 -12.99 9.90
N ALA A 65 4.39 -12.79 10.24
CA ALA A 65 3.32 -13.76 10.05
C ALA A 65 2.65 -13.65 8.66
N PHE A 66 3.18 -12.84 7.76
CA PHE A 66 2.66 -12.58 6.43
C PHE A 66 1.19 -12.11 6.41
N LEU A 67 0.71 -11.50 7.48
CA LEU A 67 -0.59 -10.85 7.47
C LEU A 67 -0.53 -9.50 6.76
N LEU A 68 0.59 -8.78 6.94
CA LEU A 68 0.83 -7.47 6.39
C LEU A 68 2.18 -7.42 5.66
N TYR A 69 2.21 -6.66 4.58
CA TYR A 69 3.43 -6.25 3.90
C TYR A 69 3.70 -4.78 4.21
N ARG A 70 4.88 -4.50 4.76
CA ARG A 70 5.34 -3.14 5.04
C ARG A 70 6.03 -2.56 3.83
N VAL A 71 5.55 -1.44 3.33
CA VAL A 71 6.09 -0.73 2.17
C VAL A 71 6.65 0.61 2.62
N ARG A 72 7.97 0.76 2.47
CA ARG A 72 8.70 1.95 2.86
C ARG A 72 8.57 3.05 1.82
N ARG A 73 8.82 4.29 2.23
CA ARG A 73 8.80 5.43 1.33
C ARG A 73 10.17 5.65 0.67
N PHE A 74 10.12 6.07 -0.60
CA PHE A 74 11.28 6.41 -1.40
C PHE A 74 11.14 7.82 -1.97
N ASP A 75 12.11 8.70 -1.70
CA ASP A 75 12.19 10.04 -2.28
C ASP A 75 12.72 9.93 -3.71
N ILE A 76 11.82 10.15 -4.69
CA ILE A 76 12.14 10.01 -6.11
C ILE A 76 13.15 11.06 -6.55
N ALA A 77 13.00 12.31 -6.10
CA ALA A 77 13.89 13.42 -6.45
C ALA A 77 15.26 13.27 -5.77
N GLY A 78 15.27 12.94 -4.48
CA GLY A 78 16.49 12.76 -3.69
C GLY A 78 17.15 11.40 -3.84
N LYS A 79 16.51 10.46 -4.53
CA LYS A 79 16.97 9.05 -4.73
C LYS A 79 17.40 8.36 -3.43
N LYS A 80 16.62 8.53 -2.36
CA LYS A 80 16.92 7.99 -1.02
C LYS A 80 15.68 7.45 -0.33
N TYR A 81 15.88 6.47 0.55
CA TYR A 81 14.82 5.97 1.41
C TYR A 81 14.48 6.97 2.51
N LEU A 82 13.19 7.13 2.79
CA LEU A 82 12.71 7.96 3.88
C LEU A 82 12.59 7.14 5.16
N SER A 83 12.97 7.73 6.29
CA SER A 83 13.02 7.05 7.58
C SER A 83 11.66 6.98 8.31
N SER A 84 10.65 7.69 7.83
CA SER A 84 9.37 7.80 8.52
C SER A 84 8.18 7.72 7.58
N GLY A 85 7.12 7.10 8.09
CA GLY A 85 5.88 6.91 7.36
C GLY A 85 5.97 5.75 6.37
N ASP A 86 5.29 4.66 6.71
CA ASP A 86 5.18 3.49 5.85
C ASP A 86 3.72 3.27 5.47
N LYS A 87 3.46 2.59 4.35
CA LYS A 87 2.17 1.99 4.07
C LYS A 87 2.20 0.51 4.42
N TYR A 88 1.04 -0.03 4.73
CA TYR A 88 0.86 -1.46 4.98
C TYR A 88 -0.21 -1.99 4.05
N TYR A 89 0.04 -3.17 3.47
CA TYR A 89 -0.89 -3.87 2.59
C TYR A 89 -1.18 -5.26 3.15
N LEU A 90 -2.42 -5.71 3.01
CA LEU A 90 -2.87 -7.02 3.45
C LEU A 90 -2.52 -8.08 2.41
N VAL A 91 -2.08 -9.25 2.89
CA VAL A 91 -1.92 -10.43 2.03
C VAL A 91 -3.24 -10.81 1.35
N ASP A 92 -4.36 -10.62 2.04
CA ASP A 92 -5.70 -10.90 1.53
C ASP A 92 -6.71 -9.92 2.16
N HIS A 93 -7.46 -9.23 1.31
CA HIS A 93 -8.51 -8.27 1.71
C HIS A 93 -9.64 -8.88 2.53
N SER A 94 -9.88 -10.19 2.41
CA SER A 94 -10.91 -10.89 3.18
C SER A 94 -10.71 -10.74 4.69
N PHE A 95 -9.46 -10.59 5.16
CA PHE A 95 -9.19 -10.33 6.57
C PHE A 95 -9.79 -9.01 7.07
N ARG A 96 -9.72 -7.96 6.24
CA ARG A 96 -10.34 -6.67 6.58
C ARG A 96 -11.86 -6.80 6.66
N TYR A 97 -12.47 -7.44 5.67
CA TYR A 97 -13.92 -7.64 5.64
C TYR A 97 -14.43 -8.51 6.78
N ALA A 98 -13.73 -9.60 7.07
CA ALA A 98 -14.07 -10.49 8.18
C ALA A 98 -14.00 -9.80 9.55
N LYS A 99 -13.13 -8.79 9.71
CA LYS A 99 -12.89 -8.11 10.97
C LYS A 99 -13.70 -6.82 11.13
N LEU A 100 -13.76 -5.98 10.09
CA LEU A 100 -14.35 -4.65 10.12
C LEU A 100 -15.68 -4.56 9.39
N GLY A 101 -16.08 -5.63 8.69
CA GLY A 101 -17.28 -5.67 7.85
C GLY A 101 -17.08 -4.94 6.52
N THR A 102 -18.15 -4.91 5.72
CA THR A 102 -18.15 -4.34 4.36
C THR A 102 -18.66 -2.90 4.28
N LYS A 103 -19.00 -2.30 5.42
CA LYS A 103 -19.45 -0.91 5.47
C LYS A 103 -18.28 0.02 5.17
N LYS A 104 -18.49 0.99 4.26
CA LYS A 104 -17.48 1.96 3.80
C LYS A 104 -16.33 1.31 3.02
N LEU A 105 -16.66 0.59 1.95
CA LEU A 105 -15.67 0.13 0.99
C LEU A 105 -15.03 1.33 0.28
N ASP A 106 -13.75 1.54 0.53
CA ASP A 106 -12.91 2.41 -0.28
C ASP A 106 -12.25 1.56 -1.36
N PHE A 107 -12.84 1.56 -2.56
CA PHE A 107 -12.35 0.75 -3.67
C PHE A 107 -10.96 1.20 -4.15
N GLY A 108 -10.60 2.47 -3.99
CA GLY A 108 -9.25 2.95 -4.29
C GLY A 108 -8.20 2.18 -3.50
N HIS A 109 -8.34 2.11 -2.18
CA HIS A 109 -7.43 1.34 -1.32
C HIS A 109 -7.50 -0.18 -1.56
N VAL A 110 -8.68 -0.72 -1.97
CA VAL A 110 -8.80 -2.13 -2.36
C VAL A 110 -7.94 -2.42 -3.59
N TYR A 111 -8.06 -1.62 -4.63
CA TYR A 111 -7.29 -1.80 -5.86
C TYR A 111 -5.80 -1.54 -5.63
N GLU A 112 -5.45 -0.52 -4.87
CA GLU A 112 -4.06 -0.27 -4.49
C GLU A 112 -3.43 -1.48 -3.78
N ASN A 113 -4.16 -2.10 -2.84
CA ASN A 113 -3.70 -3.31 -2.19
C ASN A 113 -3.58 -4.51 -3.16
N MET A 114 -4.54 -4.69 -4.06
CA MET A 114 -4.47 -5.77 -5.07
C MET A 114 -3.22 -5.60 -5.94
N VAL A 115 -2.94 -4.37 -6.39
CA VAL A 115 -1.75 -4.05 -7.19
C VAL A 115 -0.48 -4.28 -6.37
N ALA A 116 -0.43 -3.87 -5.09
CA ALA A 116 0.71 -4.12 -4.22
C ALA A 116 1.06 -5.62 -4.13
N ILE A 117 0.06 -6.45 -3.83
CA ILE A 117 0.25 -7.90 -3.69
C ILE A 117 0.66 -8.54 -5.01
N GLU A 118 0.06 -8.12 -6.13
CA GLU A 118 0.41 -8.65 -7.44
C GLU A 118 1.84 -8.25 -7.86
N LEU A 119 2.29 -7.03 -7.57
CA LEU A 119 3.67 -6.61 -7.81
C LEU A 119 4.66 -7.46 -7.01
N ILE A 120 4.38 -7.69 -5.72
CA ILE A 120 5.19 -8.57 -4.86
C ILE A 120 5.20 -9.99 -5.43
N ARG A 121 4.04 -10.53 -5.86
CA ARG A 121 3.93 -11.86 -6.49
C ARG A 121 4.77 -11.96 -7.76
N ARG A 122 4.85 -10.89 -8.55
CA ARG A 122 5.70 -10.80 -9.76
C ARG A 122 7.19 -10.59 -9.44
N GLY A 123 7.58 -10.57 -8.16
CA GLY A 123 8.96 -10.45 -7.70
C GLY A 123 9.52 -9.04 -7.68
N PHE A 124 8.66 -8.02 -7.67
CA PHE A 124 9.09 -6.64 -7.49
C PHE A 124 9.25 -6.30 -6.00
N GLU A 125 10.30 -5.56 -5.69
CA GLU A 125 10.37 -4.75 -4.48
C GLU A 125 9.57 -3.47 -4.72
N ILE A 126 8.68 -3.14 -3.80
CA ILE A 126 7.81 -1.97 -3.95
C ILE A 126 8.07 -0.93 -2.86
N TYR A 127 7.97 0.32 -3.24
CA TYR A 127 8.12 1.49 -2.36
C TYR A 127 7.01 2.49 -2.65
N VAL A 128 6.61 3.27 -1.64
CA VAL A 128 5.74 4.43 -1.84
C VAL A 128 6.61 5.59 -2.32
N GLY A 129 6.33 6.10 -3.50
CA GLY A 129 7.08 7.21 -4.06
C GLY A 129 6.72 8.54 -3.42
N ALA A 130 7.71 9.32 -3.00
CA ALA A 130 7.54 10.71 -2.60
C ALA A 130 8.19 11.62 -3.65
N LEU A 131 7.39 12.48 -4.28
CA LEU A 131 7.88 13.48 -5.23
C LEU A 131 7.46 14.88 -4.76
N TYR A 132 8.37 15.59 -4.08
CA TYR A 132 8.07 16.85 -3.39
C TYR A 132 6.91 16.69 -2.39
N LYS A 133 5.77 17.32 -2.67
CA LYS A 133 4.53 17.23 -1.87
C LYS A 133 3.51 16.23 -2.41
N LYS A 134 3.86 15.51 -3.48
CA LYS A 134 2.99 14.52 -4.12
C LYS A 134 3.44 13.12 -3.78
N GLU A 135 2.51 12.19 -3.77
CA GLU A 135 2.74 10.77 -3.62
C GLU A 135 2.62 10.08 -4.97
N ILE A 136 3.41 9.04 -5.17
CA ILE A 136 3.26 8.04 -6.21
C ILE A 136 3.00 6.73 -5.48
N ASP A 137 1.91 6.05 -5.80
CA ASP A 137 1.49 4.88 -5.04
C ASP A 137 2.59 3.82 -5.00
N PHE A 138 3.22 3.52 -6.15
CA PHE A 138 4.33 2.57 -6.17
C PHE A 138 5.50 3.04 -7.03
N VAL A 139 6.69 2.83 -6.49
CA VAL A 139 7.95 2.68 -7.21
C VAL A 139 8.28 1.20 -7.13
N ALA A 140 8.08 0.47 -8.21
CA ALA A 140 8.34 -0.97 -8.26
C ALA A 140 9.68 -1.22 -8.96
N VAL A 141 10.54 -2.02 -8.31
CA VAL A 141 11.90 -2.31 -8.77
C VAL A 141 12.11 -3.83 -8.81
N ARG A 142 12.63 -4.34 -9.92
CA ARG A 142 13.01 -5.74 -10.07
C ARG A 142 14.27 -5.85 -10.94
N ARG A 143 15.41 -6.19 -10.34
CA ARG A 143 16.72 -6.17 -11.01
C ARG A 143 17.00 -4.79 -11.63
N ASP A 144 17.10 -4.69 -12.96
CA ASP A 144 17.34 -3.45 -13.69
C ASP A 144 16.05 -2.75 -14.14
N GLU A 145 14.89 -3.35 -13.86
CA GLU A 145 13.59 -2.79 -14.18
C GLU A 145 13.11 -1.88 -13.06
N LYS A 146 12.55 -0.75 -13.43
CA LYS A 146 11.91 0.19 -12.52
C LYS A 146 10.71 0.81 -13.21
N VAL A 147 9.60 0.92 -12.49
CA VAL A 147 8.37 1.53 -13.01
C VAL A 147 7.68 2.35 -11.92
N TYR A 148 7.06 3.44 -12.31
CA TYR A 148 6.22 4.28 -11.44
C TYR A 148 4.76 4.00 -11.72
N ILE A 149 4.01 3.71 -10.68
CA ILE A 149 2.62 3.28 -10.82
C ILE A 149 1.72 4.14 -9.92
N GLN A 150 0.63 4.61 -10.51
CA GLN A 150 -0.48 5.21 -9.82
C GLN A 150 -1.70 4.29 -9.94
N VAL A 151 -2.50 4.16 -8.89
CA VAL A 151 -3.68 3.29 -8.88
C VAL A 151 -4.93 4.09 -8.58
N SER A 152 -5.98 3.88 -9.35
CA SER A 152 -7.26 4.59 -9.14
C SER A 152 -8.45 3.66 -9.33
N ASP A 153 -9.54 3.90 -8.60
CA ASP A 153 -10.82 3.23 -8.85
C ASP A 153 -11.46 3.71 -10.15
N ASP A 154 -11.48 5.03 -10.33
CA ASP A 154 -12.12 5.64 -11.49
C ASP A 154 -11.34 6.88 -11.94
N ILE A 155 -11.08 6.96 -13.24
CA ILE A 155 -10.41 8.07 -13.92
C ILE A 155 -11.27 8.67 -15.03
N SER A 156 -12.58 8.43 -15.00
CA SER A 156 -13.52 8.92 -16.03
C SER A 156 -13.71 10.44 -15.98
N SER A 157 -13.54 11.07 -14.80
CA SER A 157 -13.59 12.53 -14.69
C SER A 157 -12.21 13.13 -14.99
N GLU A 158 -12.19 14.22 -15.75
CA GLU A 158 -10.97 14.98 -16.11
C GLU A 158 -10.17 15.38 -14.87
N THR A 159 -10.84 15.86 -13.81
CA THR A 159 -10.20 16.28 -12.56
C THR A 159 -9.53 15.14 -11.83
N THR A 160 -10.11 13.94 -11.85
CA THR A 160 -9.49 12.74 -11.27
C THR A 160 -8.31 12.30 -12.12
N PHE A 161 -8.48 12.25 -13.44
CA PHE A 161 -7.41 11.88 -14.36
C PHE A 161 -6.21 12.79 -14.23
N GLU A 162 -6.39 14.12 -14.22
CA GLU A 162 -5.32 15.10 -14.03
C GLU A 162 -4.62 14.93 -12.68
N ARG A 163 -5.37 14.63 -11.62
CA ARG A 163 -4.80 14.38 -10.30
C ARG A 163 -3.85 13.18 -10.31
N GLU A 164 -4.23 12.08 -10.98
CA GLU A 164 -3.45 10.84 -11.04
C GLU A 164 -2.25 10.95 -12.00
N ILE A 165 -2.42 11.59 -13.14
CA ILE A 165 -1.35 11.67 -14.14
C ILE A 165 -0.30 12.74 -13.82
N SER A 166 -0.71 13.88 -13.25
CA SER A 166 0.20 15.02 -13.07
C SER A 166 1.44 14.73 -12.20
N PRO A 167 1.39 13.86 -11.17
CA PRO A 167 2.60 13.48 -10.45
C PRO A 167 3.56 12.67 -11.31
N LEU A 168 3.06 11.76 -12.14
CA LEU A 168 3.86 10.91 -13.03
C LEU A 168 4.59 11.72 -14.09
N LEU A 169 3.90 12.70 -14.71
CA LEU A 169 4.50 13.59 -15.72
C LEU A 169 5.61 14.48 -15.16
N LYS A 170 5.66 14.72 -13.84
CA LYS A 170 6.73 15.50 -13.19
C LYS A 170 8.00 14.69 -12.93
N ILE A 171 7.97 13.39 -13.09
CA ILE A 171 9.15 12.53 -12.92
C ILE A 171 10.03 12.68 -14.18
N ARG A 172 11.24 13.21 -13.99
CA ARG A 172 12.16 13.55 -15.07
C ARG A 172 13.19 12.45 -15.36
N ASP A 173 12.75 11.20 -15.39
CA ASP A 173 13.59 10.08 -15.81
C ASP A 173 12.90 9.25 -16.90
N ALA A 174 13.67 8.35 -17.51
CA ALA A 174 13.21 7.54 -18.65
C ALA A 174 12.49 6.23 -18.26
N TYR A 175 12.28 5.99 -16.97
CA TYR A 175 11.58 4.78 -16.54
C TYR A 175 10.09 4.83 -16.89
N PRO A 176 9.49 3.69 -17.22
CA PRO A 176 8.06 3.59 -17.51
C PRO A 176 7.17 4.18 -16.40
N LYS A 177 6.05 4.75 -16.82
CA LYS A 177 5.05 5.34 -15.96
C LYS A 177 3.69 4.79 -16.34
N THR A 178 2.92 4.33 -15.36
CA THR A 178 1.67 3.63 -15.61
C THR A 178 0.59 4.06 -14.62
N ILE A 179 -0.63 4.28 -15.11
CA ILE A 179 -1.84 4.35 -14.29
C ILE A 179 -2.55 3.00 -14.43
N ILE A 180 -2.83 2.34 -13.32
CA ILE A 180 -3.65 1.13 -13.27
C ILE A 180 -5.00 1.53 -12.68
N ALA A 181 -6.07 1.42 -13.47
CA ALA A 181 -7.39 1.85 -13.04
C ALA A 181 -8.49 0.94 -13.60
N ARG A 182 -9.69 1.03 -13.06
CA ARG A 182 -10.86 0.32 -13.56
C ARG A 182 -11.44 1.05 -14.77
N THR A 183 -10.80 0.92 -15.92
CA THR A 183 -11.21 1.62 -17.15
C THR A 183 -12.18 0.83 -18.02
N ARG A 184 -12.13 -0.50 -17.97
CA ARG A 184 -12.93 -1.43 -18.80
C ARG A 184 -12.70 -1.30 -20.31
N HIS A 185 -11.57 -0.71 -20.71
CA HIS A 185 -11.17 -0.61 -22.11
C HIS A 185 -9.71 -1.04 -22.28
N GLU A 186 -9.25 -1.09 -23.52
CA GLU A 186 -7.87 -1.42 -23.85
C GLU A 186 -6.89 -0.36 -23.36
N THR A 187 -5.62 -0.77 -23.26
CA THR A 187 -4.53 0.13 -22.86
C THR A 187 -4.43 1.32 -23.80
N THR A 188 -4.32 2.49 -23.20
CA THR A 188 -4.08 3.75 -23.91
C THR A 188 -2.78 4.39 -23.44
N ASP A 189 -2.24 5.32 -24.20
CA ASP A 189 -1.06 6.11 -23.85
C ASP A 189 -1.43 7.59 -23.80
N TRP A 190 -0.98 8.27 -22.78
CA TRP A 190 -1.15 9.71 -22.60
C TRP A 190 0.18 10.33 -22.20
N GLU A 191 0.79 11.06 -23.11
CA GLU A 191 2.10 11.73 -22.90
C GLU A 191 3.20 10.79 -22.37
N GLY A 192 3.22 9.53 -22.86
CA GLY A 192 4.17 8.51 -22.44
C GLY A 192 3.83 7.84 -21.10
N VAL A 193 2.63 8.06 -20.56
CA VAL A 193 2.08 7.32 -19.42
C VAL A 193 1.07 6.31 -19.93
N LYS A 194 1.32 5.03 -19.69
CA LYS A 194 0.35 3.96 -20.03
C LYS A 194 -0.83 3.99 -19.06
N VAL A 195 -2.04 3.89 -19.58
CA VAL A 195 -3.28 3.74 -18.79
C VAL A 195 -3.84 2.36 -19.05
N ILE A 196 -3.88 1.52 -18.01
CA ILE A 196 -4.16 0.09 -18.14
C ILE A 196 -5.35 -0.29 -17.27
N ASP A 197 -6.26 -1.10 -17.81
CA ASP A 197 -7.35 -1.68 -17.03
C ASP A 197 -6.81 -2.68 -15.98
N ILE A 198 -7.24 -2.51 -14.73
CA ILE A 198 -6.74 -3.32 -13.61
C ILE A 198 -7.04 -4.82 -13.79
N ALA A 199 -8.19 -5.19 -14.37
CA ALA A 199 -8.52 -6.60 -14.57
C ALA A 199 -7.61 -7.23 -15.63
N ARG A 200 -7.38 -6.52 -16.74
CA ARG A 200 -6.47 -6.96 -17.81
C ARG A 200 -5.04 -7.07 -17.30
N TRP A 201 -4.59 -6.10 -16.49
CA TRP A 201 -3.26 -6.12 -15.87
C TRP A 201 -3.08 -7.31 -14.91
N LEU A 202 -4.06 -7.58 -14.05
CA LEU A 202 -4.04 -8.71 -13.12
C LEU A 202 -4.02 -10.07 -13.85
N MET A 203 -4.72 -10.17 -14.99
CA MET A 203 -4.72 -11.37 -15.83
C MET A 203 -3.42 -11.54 -16.65
N GLY A 204 -2.51 -10.58 -16.62
CA GLY A 204 -1.27 -10.62 -17.38
C GLY A 204 -1.45 -10.45 -18.90
N LEU A 205 -2.53 -9.80 -19.33
CA LEU A 205 -2.87 -9.58 -20.74
C LEU A 205 -2.23 -8.32 -21.33
N GLU A 206 -1.55 -7.54 -20.51
CA GLU A 206 -0.97 -6.25 -20.91
C GLU A 206 0.55 -6.24 -20.74
N ASP A 207 1.23 -5.73 -21.76
CA ASP A 207 2.64 -5.36 -21.67
C ASP A 207 2.74 -3.94 -21.06
N TRP A 208 3.17 -3.86 -19.81
CA TRP A 208 3.13 -2.65 -18.99
C TRP A 208 4.51 -2.10 -18.60
N LEU A 209 5.57 -2.81 -18.96
CA LEU A 209 6.98 -2.41 -18.77
C LEU A 209 7.57 -1.80 -20.04
#